data_74bce8c90cfe7282a11143b20c218a6c
#
_entry.id   74bce8c90cfe7282a11143b20c218a6c
#
_cell.length_a   1.000
_cell.length_b   1.000
_cell.length_c   1.000
_cell.angle_alpha   90.00
_cell.angle_beta   90.00
_cell.angle_gamma   90.00
#
_symmetry.space_group_name_H-M   'P 1'
#
loop_
_entity.id
_entity.type
_entity.pdbx_description
1 polymer ?
#
loop_
_entity_poly.entity_id
_entity_poly.type
_entity_poly.pdbx_seq_one_letter_code
_entity_poly.pdbx_strand_id
1 'polypeptide(L)'
;MSGTASGADGRDRTPVPDADVCVVGAGPAGALVADRLAADHEVVVLDAGPRFNPGDRLDRQERAVRPAYDRPDVWEMGGPRDAHSASGERFYPLNHARVKGVGGSTLHWQGMVMRLHEADFSSGTKRGVGPNWPLDYADLRPYYAEAERAFGVSGADDNPFGPPREEPFPNPAFPPSHSDSLFAEACEELGIATHSVPNARNSEPYDGRGECVGYGTCQPVCPSGAKYDATVHVEDTERKGATVIDRARVTELAHGPDRIEAAVYVAPDGTEHRQRADAFVLAAGGVEIPRLLLLSASDHYPDGLANSSDAVGRYFTDHLFAGVGGVLEEPTRQNHVGFVTTESHQFYDEADETVAPFKLEFLNYAGPSPVELAMTGDDWGDELLGRLRESYGGHVAVGALVEQLPREDSYVGLDDGRTDDLGNPVPDVHWTVGDRALRTIERANEIQRDILAELGAEVNWTAGPGSTGPAYHHMGTTRMGEDPTESVVDPTLCTHDLENCWIASSSVFPTGGAVNPTLTIAALALLAADAVDEALVRSL
;
A
#
# COMPACT_ATOMS: atom_id res chain seq x y z
N MET A 1 31.70 22.89 8.13
CA MET A 1 32.61 21.73 8.07
C MET A 1 31.73 20.56 7.67
N SER A 2 31.91 20.10 6.47
CA SER A 2 31.12 19.01 5.85
C SER A 2 31.54 17.67 6.46
N GLY A 3 30.69 17.10 7.26
CA GLY A 3 30.80 15.72 7.73
C GLY A 3 30.11 14.79 6.76
N THR A 4 30.86 14.13 5.90
CA THR A 4 30.40 13.04 5.06
C THR A 4 30.06 11.85 5.96
N ALA A 5 28.80 11.51 6.07
CA ALA A 5 28.38 10.24 6.64
C ALA A 5 28.73 9.12 5.64
N SER A 6 29.86 8.46 5.86
CA SER A 6 30.23 7.24 5.15
C SER A 6 29.60 6.03 5.84
N GLY A 7 28.41 5.66 5.42
CA GLY A 7 27.85 4.35 5.67
C GLY A 7 28.22 3.40 4.53
N ALA A 8 29.48 3.06 4.40
CA ALA A 8 29.91 2.03 3.47
C ALA A 8 29.84 0.67 4.20
N ASP A 9 28.77 -0.06 4.01
CA ASP A 9 28.75 -1.51 4.27
C ASP A 9 29.54 -2.15 3.11
N GLY A 10 30.81 -2.45 3.39
CA GLY A 10 31.76 -3.01 2.40
C GLY A 10 31.56 -4.51 2.20
N ARG A 11 30.34 -4.96 1.91
CA ARG A 11 30.12 -6.33 1.45
C ARG A 11 30.57 -6.44 0.00
N ASP A 12 31.54 -7.30 -0.22
CA ASP A 12 32.02 -7.67 -1.56
C ASP A 12 30.85 -8.29 -2.33
N ARG A 13 30.27 -7.57 -3.30
CA ARG A 13 29.11 -8.02 -4.08
C ARG A 13 29.56 -8.96 -5.19
N THR A 14 29.95 -10.16 -4.82
CA THR A 14 30.20 -11.25 -5.76
C THR A 14 28.88 -11.57 -6.49
N PRO A 15 28.90 -11.91 -7.80
CA PRO A 15 27.71 -12.38 -8.49
C PRO A 15 27.07 -13.53 -7.72
N VAL A 16 25.77 -13.39 -7.43
CA VAL A 16 25.02 -14.43 -6.72
C VAL A 16 24.86 -15.62 -7.68
N PRO A 17 25.02 -16.87 -7.20
CA PRO A 17 24.76 -18.07 -7.99
C PRO A 17 23.34 -18.09 -8.56
N ASP A 18 23.09 -18.94 -9.54
CA ASP A 18 21.74 -19.25 -10.03
C ASP A 18 20.91 -19.72 -8.82
N ALA A 19 19.65 -19.33 -8.76
CA ALA A 19 18.73 -19.63 -7.67
C ALA A 19 17.52 -20.43 -8.17
N ASP A 20 16.77 -21.06 -7.28
CA ASP A 20 15.49 -21.66 -7.64
C ASP A 20 14.45 -20.56 -7.91
N VAL A 21 14.45 -19.52 -7.06
CA VAL A 21 13.48 -18.41 -7.15
C VAL A 21 14.16 -17.04 -7.11
N CYS A 22 13.83 -16.16 -8.05
CA CYS A 22 14.18 -14.75 -8.02
C CYS A 22 12.93 -13.90 -7.76
N VAL A 23 12.92 -13.17 -6.63
CA VAL A 23 11.86 -12.22 -6.26
C VAL A 23 12.30 -10.80 -6.57
N VAL A 24 11.51 -10.05 -7.33
CA VAL A 24 11.79 -8.65 -7.67
C VAL A 24 10.91 -7.73 -6.81
N GLY A 25 11.53 -7.09 -5.82
CA GLY A 25 10.90 -6.21 -4.83
C GLY A 25 10.82 -6.86 -3.45
N ALA A 26 11.30 -6.16 -2.42
CA ALA A 26 11.30 -6.58 -1.02
C ALA A 26 10.23 -5.81 -0.19
N GLY A 27 9.11 -5.48 -0.80
CA GLY A 27 7.90 -4.98 -0.13
C GLY A 27 7.12 -6.12 0.55
N PRO A 28 5.91 -5.86 1.09
CA PRO A 28 5.17 -6.86 1.86
C PRO A 28 4.88 -8.16 1.09
N ALA A 29 4.55 -8.06 -0.20
CA ALA A 29 4.30 -9.25 -1.02
C ALA A 29 5.59 -10.06 -1.25
N GLY A 30 6.65 -9.40 -1.73
CA GLY A 30 7.91 -10.09 -2.02
C GLY A 30 8.58 -10.68 -0.78
N ALA A 31 8.48 -9.99 0.36
CA ALA A 31 9.01 -10.50 1.62
C ALA A 31 8.26 -11.75 2.11
N LEU A 32 6.92 -11.78 2.00
CA LEU A 32 6.11 -12.95 2.36
C LEU A 32 6.37 -14.14 1.43
N VAL A 33 6.42 -13.90 0.10
CA VAL A 33 6.76 -14.95 -0.87
C VAL A 33 8.15 -15.52 -0.58
N ALA A 34 9.14 -14.66 -0.41
CA ALA A 34 10.51 -15.08 -0.16
C ALA A 34 10.64 -15.83 1.18
N ASP A 35 9.98 -15.36 2.24
CA ASP A 35 10.00 -16.00 3.54
C ASP A 35 9.40 -17.42 3.49
N ARG A 36 8.29 -17.58 2.76
CA ARG A 36 7.63 -18.88 2.59
C ARG A 36 8.49 -19.87 1.81
N LEU A 37 9.08 -19.44 0.70
CA LEU A 37 9.85 -20.30 -0.19
C LEU A 37 11.27 -20.60 0.30
N ALA A 38 11.88 -19.70 1.08
CA ALA A 38 13.26 -19.85 1.56
C ALA A 38 13.46 -21.03 2.54
N ALA A 39 12.40 -21.71 2.97
CA ALA A 39 12.51 -22.93 3.78
C ALA A 39 12.99 -24.14 2.96
N ASP A 40 12.60 -24.21 1.69
CA ASP A 40 12.77 -25.38 0.84
C ASP A 40 13.53 -25.08 -0.48
N HIS A 41 13.70 -23.79 -0.83
CA HIS A 41 14.30 -23.33 -2.09
C HIS A 41 15.43 -22.32 -1.88
N GLU A 42 16.36 -22.25 -2.84
CA GLU A 42 17.35 -21.17 -2.91
C GLU A 42 16.69 -19.90 -3.46
N VAL A 43 16.49 -18.90 -2.60
CA VAL A 43 15.78 -17.66 -2.92
C VAL A 43 16.73 -16.47 -2.99
N VAL A 44 16.60 -15.67 -4.06
CA VAL A 44 17.25 -14.36 -4.20
C VAL A 44 16.17 -13.27 -4.32
N VAL A 45 16.29 -12.22 -3.50
CA VAL A 45 15.41 -11.05 -3.55
C VAL A 45 16.21 -9.84 -4.04
N LEU A 46 15.73 -9.17 -5.08
CA LEU A 46 16.32 -7.95 -5.64
C LEU A 46 15.44 -6.74 -5.31
N ASP A 47 15.96 -5.74 -4.59
CA ASP A 47 15.24 -4.50 -4.31
C ASP A 47 15.96 -3.27 -4.89
N ALA A 48 15.20 -2.39 -5.53
CA ALA A 48 15.73 -1.19 -6.21
C ALA A 48 16.28 -0.12 -5.26
N GLY A 49 15.82 -0.10 -4.02
CA GLY A 49 16.17 0.93 -3.05
C GLY A 49 17.07 0.43 -1.92
N PRO A 50 17.42 1.32 -1.00
CA PRO A 50 18.33 1.00 0.10
C PRO A 50 17.66 0.14 1.18
N ARG A 51 18.50 -0.54 1.95
CA ARG A 51 18.12 -1.07 3.25
C ARG A 51 18.24 0.02 4.31
N PHE A 52 17.22 0.17 5.12
CA PHE A 52 17.21 1.14 6.22
C PHE A 52 17.53 0.46 7.55
N ASN A 53 18.45 1.08 8.32
CA ASN A 53 18.80 0.56 9.64
C ASN A 53 17.64 0.80 10.63
N PRO A 54 17.10 -0.25 11.29
CA PRO A 54 16.10 -0.07 12.34
C PRO A 54 16.53 0.84 13.49
N GLY A 55 17.84 0.93 13.78
CA GLY A 55 18.39 1.84 14.78
C GLY A 55 18.18 3.32 14.47
N ASP A 56 17.95 3.69 13.22
CA ASP A 56 17.75 5.08 12.79
C ASP A 56 16.28 5.53 12.87
N ARG A 57 15.37 4.69 13.38
CA ARG A 57 13.93 5.00 13.43
C ARG A 57 13.62 6.25 14.25
N LEU A 58 14.34 6.51 15.34
CA LEU A 58 14.17 7.71 16.17
C LEU A 58 14.64 8.97 15.43
N ASP A 59 15.77 8.91 14.73
CA ASP A 59 16.26 10.04 13.93
C ASP A 59 15.31 10.35 12.77
N ARG A 60 14.71 9.32 12.17
CA ARG A 60 13.67 9.47 11.14
C ARG A 60 12.40 10.07 11.72
N GLN A 61 11.99 9.69 12.92
CA GLN A 61 10.86 10.31 13.61
C GLN A 61 11.12 11.81 13.87
N GLU A 62 12.30 12.19 14.33
CA GLU A 62 12.66 13.60 14.54
C GLU A 62 12.52 14.41 13.24
N ARG A 63 12.90 13.83 12.10
CA ARG A 63 12.67 14.45 10.78
C ARG A 63 11.19 14.53 10.44
N ALA A 64 10.42 13.46 10.74
CA ALA A 64 9.01 13.35 10.38
C ALA A 64 8.09 14.33 11.12
N VAL A 65 8.42 14.71 12.37
CA VAL A 65 7.62 15.67 13.15
C VAL A 65 7.86 17.13 12.79
N ARG A 66 8.84 17.44 11.93
CA ARG A 66 9.10 18.81 11.48
C ARG A 66 7.97 19.29 10.56
N PRO A 67 7.69 20.60 10.52
CA PRO A 67 6.72 21.17 9.58
C PRO A 67 7.07 20.82 8.12
N ALA A 68 6.05 20.73 7.26
CA ALA A 68 6.20 20.31 5.86
C ALA A 68 7.23 21.16 5.09
N TYR A 69 7.37 22.47 5.40
CA TYR A 69 8.32 23.37 4.75
C TYR A 69 9.79 23.14 5.19
N ASP A 70 10.04 22.45 6.30
CA ASP A 70 11.36 22.11 6.85
C ASP A 70 11.56 20.58 7.02
N ARG A 71 10.67 19.79 6.43
CA ARG A 71 10.74 18.32 6.54
C ARG A 71 11.71 17.78 5.49
N PRO A 72 12.88 17.25 5.89
CA PRO A 72 13.71 16.49 4.98
C PRO A 72 12.98 15.19 4.59
N ASP A 73 13.36 14.64 3.43
CA ASP A 73 12.84 13.33 3.02
C ASP A 73 13.23 12.25 4.06
N VAL A 74 12.20 11.58 4.59
CA VAL A 74 12.37 10.56 5.63
C VAL A 74 12.88 9.24 5.06
N TRP A 75 12.51 8.93 3.81
CA TRP A 75 12.75 7.63 3.17
C TRP A 75 13.58 7.70 1.88
N GLU A 76 14.30 8.80 1.68
CA GLU A 76 15.22 8.98 0.55
C GLU A 76 14.54 8.82 -0.83
N MET A 77 13.28 9.27 -0.93
CA MET A 77 12.54 9.28 -2.19
C MET A 77 12.80 10.56 -2.98
N GLY A 78 12.72 10.47 -4.30
CA GLY A 78 12.81 11.61 -5.21
C GLY A 78 14.07 11.64 -6.06
N GLY A 79 14.27 12.77 -6.72
CA GLY A 79 15.38 12.94 -7.66
C GLY A 79 15.20 12.14 -8.97
N PRO A 80 16.26 12.04 -9.80
CA PRO A 80 16.19 11.35 -11.09
C PRO A 80 15.87 9.86 -11.00
N ARG A 81 16.32 9.18 -9.91
CA ARG A 81 16.01 7.77 -9.66
C ARG A 81 14.50 7.48 -9.62
N ASP A 82 13.73 8.40 -9.03
CA ASP A 82 12.32 8.23 -8.78
C ASP A 82 11.45 9.14 -9.67
N ALA A 83 12.03 9.62 -10.77
CA ALA A 83 11.33 10.44 -11.74
C ALA A 83 10.11 9.71 -12.31
N HIS A 84 9.02 10.45 -12.54
CA HIS A 84 7.78 9.97 -13.12
C HIS A 84 7.08 11.10 -13.85
N SER A 85 6.12 10.76 -14.68
CA SER A 85 5.16 11.66 -15.31
C SER A 85 3.74 11.37 -14.82
N ALA A 86 2.86 12.34 -14.94
CA ALA A 86 1.44 12.20 -14.63
C ALA A 86 0.64 12.97 -15.68
N SER A 87 0.17 12.26 -16.71
CA SER A 87 -0.50 12.84 -17.89
C SER A 87 -2.02 12.77 -17.86
N GLY A 88 -2.62 12.15 -16.83
CA GLY A 88 -4.07 11.96 -16.71
C GLY A 88 -4.85 13.25 -16.41
N GLU A 89 -6.16 13.10 -16.18
CA GLU A 89 -7.05 14.22 -15.82
C GLU A 89 -6.60 14.93 -14.54
N ARG A 90 -5.95 14.21 -13.65
CA ARG A 90 -5.45 14.69 -12.36
C ARG A 90 -3.99 14.32 -12.18
N PHE A 91 -3.23 15.22 -11.57
CA PHE A 91 -1.86 14.95 -11.19
C PHE A 91 -1.79 13.82 -10.16
N TYR A 92 -0.98 12.80 -10.42
CA TYR A 92 -0.75 11.69 -9.51
C TYR A 92 0.59 11.87 -8.77
N PRO A 93 0.61 12.12 -7.46
CA PRO A 93 1.83 12.40 -6.69
C PRO A 93 2.56 11.09 -6.29
N LEU A 94 3.03 10.32 -7.27
CA LEU A 94 3.52 8.95 -7.12
C LEU A 94 4.58 8.78 -6.01
N ASN A 95 5.50 9.72 -5.85
CA ASN A 95 6.57 9.62 -4.85
C ASN A 95 6.09 9.89 -3.41
N HIS A 96 4.86 10.40 -3.22
CA HIS A 96 4.22 10.45 -1.91
C HIS A 96 3.53 9.13 -1.54
N ALA A 97 3.24 8.31 -2.55
CA ALA A 97 2.46 7.09 -2.44
C ALA A 97 3.30 5.85 -2.15
N ARG A 98 4.62 5.93 -2.30
CA ARG A 98 5.49 4.75 -2.26
C ARG A 98 6.83 5.01 -1.60
N VAL A 99 7.47 3.93 -1.16
CA VAL A 99 8.89 3.90 -0.78
C VAL A 99 9.58 2.83 -1.60
N LYS A 100 10.66 3.20 -2.31
CA LYS A 100 11.58 2.26 -2.95
C LYS A 100 12.71 1.93 -1.98
N GLY A 101 12.66 0.75 -1.39
CA GLY A 101 13.63 0.26 -0.43
C GLY A 101 13.18 -1.03 0.23
N VAL A 102 14.09 -1.72 0.86
CA VAL A 102 13.80 -2.97 1.59
C VAL A 102 12.78 -2.70 2.68
N GLY A 103 11.63 -3.36 2.59
CA GLY A 103 10.43 -3.11 3.39
C GLY A 103 9.31 -2.43 2.59
N GLY A 104 9.62 -1.79 1.46
CA GLY A 104 8.65 -1.15 0.57
C GLY A 104 7.79 -0.10 1.26
N SER A 105 6.59 0.13 0.73
CA SER A 105 5.67 1.15 1.26
C SER A 105 5.13 0.86 2.67
N THR A 106 5.36 -0.36 3.23
CA THR A 106 5.03 -0.63 4.64
C THR A 106 5.90 0.16 5.63
N LEU A 107 7.03 0.69 5.20
CA LEU A 107 7.84 1.58 6.02
C LEU A 107 7.07 2.84 6.45
N HIS A 108 6.25 3.40 5.54
CA HIS A 108 5.54 4.68 5.77
C HIS A 108 4.01 4.57 5.89
N TRP A 109 3.40 3.39 5.68
CA TRP A 109 1.95 3.21 5.71
C TRP A 109 1.33 3.39 7.11
N GLN A 110 0.00 3.48 7.17
CA GLN A 110 -0.72 3.59 8.45
C GLN A 110 -0.93 2.24 9.15
N GLY A 111 -0.94 1.14 8.40
CA GLY A 111 -1.10 -0.21 8.94
C GLY A 111 -2.55 -0.69 9.01
N MET A 112 -3.50 0.00 8.36
CA MET A 112 -4.90 -0.45 8.28
C MET A 112 -4.98 -1.67 7.36
N VAL A 113 -5.64 -2.74 7.84
CA VAL A 113 -5.67 -4.04 7.15
C VAL A 113 -7.04 -4.70 7.30
N MET A 114 -7.85 -4.61 6.27
CA MET A 114 -9.18 -5.22 6.21
C MET A 114 -9.25 -6.24 5.09
N ARG A 115 -10.12 -7.22 5.22
CA ARG A 115 -10.46 -8.17 4.16
C ARG A 115 -11.41 -7.51 3.18
N LEU A 116 -11.30 -7.80 1.89
CA LEU A 116 -12.34 -7.48 0.91
C LEU A 116 -13.65 -8.14 1.31
N HIS A 117 -14.78 -7.47 1.06
CA HIS A 117 -16.10 -8.05 1.27
C HIS A 117 -16.39 -9.10 0.19
N GLU A 118 -17.24 -10.09 0.50
CA GLU A 118 -17.64 -11.14 -0.47
C GLU A 118 -18.21 -10.55 -1.77
N ALA A 119 -18.91 -9.40 -1.68
CA ALA A 119 -19.48 -8.72 -2.83
C ALA A 119 -18.41 -8.10 -3.77
N ASP A 120 -17.19 -7.82 -3.28
CA ASP A 120 -16.11 -7.23 -4.08
C ASP A 120 -15.56 -8.23 -5.10
N PHE A 121 -15.59 -9.54 -4.78
CA PHE A 121 -15.19 -10.61 -5.69
C PHE A 121 -16.20 -10.83 -6.83
N SER A 122 -17.42 -10.36 -6.66
CA SER A 122 -18.52 -10.57 -7.60
C SER A 122 -19.22 -9.27 -7.99
N SER A 123 -18.48 -8.16 -8.12
CA SER A 123 -19.01 -6.81 -8.38
C SER A 123 -19.88 -6.77 -9.65
N GLY A 124 -19.43 -7.37 -10.75
CA GLY A 124 -20.20 -7.47 -11.99
C GLY A 124 -21.53 -8.18 -11.82
N THR A 125 -21.58 -9.27 -11.04
CA THR A 125 -22.80 -10.05 -10.80
C THR A 125 -23.69 -9.44 -9.71
N LYS A 126 -23.10 -8.91 -8.64
CA LYS A 126 -23.82 -8.40 -7.47
C LYS A 126 -24.27 -6.95 -7.62
N ARG A 127 -23.41 -6.10 -8.19
CA ARG A 127 -23.62 -4.65 -8.31
C ARG A 127 -23.95 -4.22 -9.76
N GLY A 128 -23.86 -5.14 -10.72
CA GLY A 128 -24.10 -4.84 -12.15
C GLY A 128 -23.00 -4.04 -12.83
N VAL A 129 -21.83 -3.86 -12.19
CA VAL A 129 -20.72 -3.01 -12.68
C VAL A 129 -19.37 -3.64 -12.40
N GLY A 130 -18.40 -3.38 -13.29
CA GLY A 130 -17.04 -3.88 -13.18
C GLY A 130 -16.92 -5.39 -13.48
N PRO A 131 -15.71 -5.92 -13.53
CA PRO A 131 -15.48 -7.36 -13.67
C PRO A 131 -15.71 -8.10 -12.34
N ASN A 132 -15.99 -9.41 -12.43
CA ASN A 132 -15.84 -10.31 -11.30
C ASN A 132 -14.36 -10.72 -11.16
N TRP A 133 -13.95 -11.06 -9.95
CA TRP A 133 -12.70 -11.79 -9.74
C TRP A 133 -12.86 -13.25 -10.22
N PRO A 134 -11.80 -13.90 -10.70
CA PRO A 134 -11.81 -15.34 -10.98
C PRO A 134 -11.66 -16.19 -9.71
N LEU A 135 -11.41 -15.56 -8.58
CA LEU A 135 -11.38 -16.13 -7.23
C LEU A 135 -12.59 -15.63 -6.43
N ASP A 136 -13.04 -16.39 -5.46
CA ASP A 136 -14.02 -15.94 -4.49
C ASP A 136 -13.41 -15.71 -3.09
N TYR A 137 -14.22 -15.20 -2.16
CA TYR A 137 -13.76 -14.97 -0.79
C TYR A 137 -13.29 -16.26 -0.09
N ALA A 138 -13.94 -17.40 -0.39
CA ALA A 138 -13.59 -18.68 0.25
C ALA A 138 -12.20 -19.17 -0.16
N ASP A 139 -11.78 -18.89 -1.40
CA ASP A 139 -10.44 -19.22 -1.90
C ASP A 139 -9.35 -18.45 -1.13
N LEU A 140 -9.58 -17.16 -0.82
CA LEU A 140 -8.62 -16.33 -0.12
C LEU A 140 -8.75 -16.33 1.41
N ARG A 141 -9.86 -16.84 1.95
CA ARG A 141 -10.12 -16.81 3.40
C ARG A 141 -9.00 -17.43 4.25
N PRO A 142 -8.42 -18.61 3.93
CA PRO A 142 -7.31 -19.18 4.69
C PRO A 142 -6.05 -18.30 4.62
N TYR A 143 -5.76 -17.73 3.46
CA TYR A 143 -4.62 -16.85 3.25
C TYR A 143 -4.77 -15.51 3.97
N TYR A 144 -6.00 -14.98 4.09
CA TYR A 144 -6.27 -13.81 4.94
C TYR A 144 -5.93 -14.08 6.40
N ALA A 145 -6.34 -15.23 6.95
CA ALA A 145 -6.05 -15.59 8.33
C ALA A 145 -4.52 -15.74 8.54
N GLU A 146 -3.82 -16.31 7.58
CA GLU A 146 -2.36 -16.43 7.63
C GLU A 146 -1.66 -15.07 7.54
N ALA A 147 -2.09 -14.19 6.63
CA ALA A 147 -1.58 -12.83 6.49
C ALA A 147 -1.80 -11.99 7.76
N GLU A 148 -2.95 -12.13 8.42
CA GLU A 148 -3.23 -11.48 9.70
C GLU A 148 -2.25 -11.93 10.79
N ARG A 149 -1.94 -13.24 10.86
CA ARG A 149 -0.93 -13.78 11.78
C ARG A 149 0.47 -13.25 11.45
N ALA A 150 0.85 -13.24 10.17
CA ALA A 150 2.15 -12.75 9.72
C ALA A 150 2.36 -11.26 10.06
N PHE A 151 1.33 -10.46 9.96
CA PHE A 151 1.41 -9.04 10.29
C PHE A 151 1.24 -8.73 11.79
N GLY A 152 0.76 -9.68 12.58
CA GLY A 152 0.41 -9.44 13.99
C GLY A 152 -0.76 -8.47 14.14
N VAL A 153 -1.84 -8.71 13.37
CA VAL A 153 -2.98 -7.78 13.31
C VAL A 153 -3.70 -7.71 14.65
N SER A 154 -3.93 -6.48 15.12
CA SER A 154 -4.81 -6.19 16.25
C SER A 154 -6.20 -5.86 15.73
N GLY A 155 -7.22 -6.54 16.25
CA GLY A 155 -8.60 -6.34 15.81
C GLY A 155 -9.62 -7.02 16.72
N ALA A 156 -10.90 -6.75 16.46
CA ALA A 156 -12.03 -7.46 17.05
C ALA A 156 -13.01 -7.91 15.96
N ASP A 157 -13.81 -8.91 16.27
CA ASP A 157 -14.88 -9.39 15.40
C ASP A 157 -16.17 -8.60 15.73
N ASP A 158 -16.10 -7.28 15.55
CA ASP A 158 -17.17 -6.33 15.90
C ASP A 158 -17.71 -5.55 14.68
N ASN A 159 -17.23 -5.85 13.46
CA ASN A 159 -17.73 -5.26 12.23
C ASN A 159 -18.99 -6.04 11.76
N PRO A 160 -20.21 -5.47 11.89
CA PRO A 160 -21.44 -6.17 11.49
C PRO A 160 -21.60 -6.31 9.97
N PHE A 161 -20.80 -5.59 9.19
CA PHE A 161 -20.83 -5.59 7.72
C PHE A 161 -19.67 -6.39 7.11
N GLY A 162 -18.69 -6.80 7.93
CA GLY A 162 -17.48 -7.49 7.47
C GLY A 162 -17.73 -8.91 6.98
N PRO A 163 -16.83 -9.46 6.17
CA PRO A 163 -16.91 -10.84 5.73
C PRO A 163 -16.70 -11.82 6.89
N PRO A 164 -17.25 -13.06 6.81
CA PRO A 164 -17.18 -14.03 7.90
C PRO A 164 -15.73 -14.44 8.20
N ARG A 165 -15.44 -14.63 9.49
CA ARG A 165 -14.13 -15.05 10.00
C ARG A 165 -14.22 -16.42 10.66
N GLU A 166 -13.15 -17.23 10.55
CA GLU A 166 -13.05 -18.53 11.22
C GLU A 166 -12.09 -18.46 12.42
N GLU A 167 -11.13 -17.55 12.38
CA GLU A 167 -10.10 -17.38 13.41
C GLU A 167 -10.16 -15.98 14.01
N PRO A 168 -9.91 -15.82 15.32
CA PRO A 168 -9.76 -14.51 15.94
C PRO A 168 -8.52 -13.78 15.40
N PHE A 169 -8.47 -12.47 15.57
CA PHE A 169 -7.24 -11.71 15.32
C PHE A 169 -6.11 -12.13 16.28
N PRO A 170 -4.84 -12.10 15.85
CA PRO A 170 -3.70 -12.47 16.70
C PRO A 170 -3.54 -11.57 17.94
N ASN A 171 -3.95 -10.32 17.85
CA ASN A 171 -3.92 -9.38 18.98
C ASN A 171 -5.30 -8.73 19.18
N PRO A 172 -5.67 -8.31 20.41
CA PRO A 172 -6.92 -7.60 20.65
C PRO A 172 -6.95 -6.24 19.95
N ALA A 173 -8.14 -5.74 19.64
CA ALA A 173 -8.33 -4.41 19.07
C ALA A 173 -7.76 -3.32 19.99
N PHE A 174 -7.31 -2.21 19.38
CA PHE A 174 -7.01 -1.00 20.15
C PHE A 174 -8.30 -0.43 20.74
N PRO A 175 -8.28 0.05 22.00
CA PRO A 175 -9.43 0.77 22.54
C PRO A 175 -9.65 2.05 21.72
N PRO A 176 -10.91 2.49 21.56
CA PRO A 176 -11.21 3.75 20.90
C PRO A 176 -10.53 4.92 21.65
N SER A 177 -10.04 5.90 20.91
CA SER A 177 -9.59 7.15 21.49
C SER A 177 -10.78 7.95 22.04
N HIS A 178 -10.53 9.02 22.81
CA HIS A 178 -11.62 9.90 23.24
C HIS A 178 -12.33 10.55 22.03
N SER A 179 -11.60 10.98 21.02
CA SER A 179 -12.22 11.51 19.79
C SER A 179 -13.02 10.45 19.03
N ASP A 180 -12.56 9.18 19.01
CA ASP A 180 -13.34 8.08 18.42
C ASP A 180 -14.66 7.84 19.18
N SER A 181 -14.65 7.97 20.50
CA SER A 181 -15.89 7.85 21.30
C SER A 181 -16.90 8.94 20.94
N LEU A 182 -16.44 10.19 20.77
CA LEU A 182 -17.31 11.29 20.32
C LEU A 182 -17.84 11.04 18.90
N PHE A 183 -16.98 10.54 18.00
CA PHE A 183 -17.39 10.17 16.66
C PHE A 183 -18.43 9.03 16.66
N ALA A 184 -18.22 7.99 17.48
CA ALA A 184 -19.15 6.87 17.60
C ALA A 184 -20.50 7.31 18.17
N GLU A 185 -20.53 8.20 19.19
CA GLU A 185 -21.75 8.79 19.74
C GLU A 185 -22.53 9.59 18.68
N ALA A 186 -21.85 10.44 17.91
CA ALA A 186 -22.49 11.19 16.83
C ALA A 186 -23.02 10.27 15.71
N CYS A 187 -22.30 9.20 15.38
CA CYS A 187 -22.76 8.20 14.43
C CYS A 187 -24.00 7.45 14.93
N GLU A 188 -24.05 7.08 16.23
CA GLU A 188 -25.19 6.40 16.84
C GLU A 188 -26.46 7.25 16.76
N GLU A 189 -26.39 8.56 17.06
CA GLU A 189 -27.53 9.49 16.92
C GLU A 189 -28.04 9.59 15.47
N LEU A 190 -27.16 9.40 14.48
CA LEU A 190 -27.49 9.37 13.06
C LEU A 190 -27.87 7.96 12.54
N GLY A 191 -27.88 6.94 13.40
CA GLY A 191 -28.17 5.57 13.00
C GLY A 191 -27.05 4.91 12.19
N ILE A 192 -25.81 5.37 12.33
CA ILE A 192 -24.63 4.82 11.67
C ILE A 192 -23.88 3.91 12.64
N ALA A 193 -23.77 2.62 12.33
CA ALA A 193 -23.04 1.67 13.14
C ALA A 193 -21.52 1.82 12.91
N THR A 194 -20.75 1.88 13.98
CA THR A 194 -19.30 1.95 13.97
C THR A 194 -18.67 0.66 14.53
N HIS A 195 -17.43 0.40 14.18
CA HIS A 195 -16.65 -0.75 14.64
C HIS A 195 -15.16 -0.42 14.75
N SER A 196 -14.39 -1.29 15.40
CA SER A 196 -12.95 -1.17 15.50
C SER A 196 -12.26 -1.39 14.14
N VAL A 197 -11.08 -0.77 13.96
CA VAL A 197 -10.27 -0.90 12.74
C VAL A 197 -9.17 -1.93 12.94
N PRO A 198 -9.13 -3.02 12.15
CA PRO A 198 -8.01 -3.95 12.16
C PRO A 198 -6.71 -3.24 11.72
N ASN A 199 -5.66 -3.39 12.53
CA ASN A 199 -4.36 -2.74 12.31
C ASN A 199 -3.21 -3.74 12.36
N ALA A 200 -2.30 -3.67 11.39
CA ALA A 200 -1.01 -4.36 11.41
C ALA A 200 -0.04 -3.65 12.39
N ARG A 201 -0.43 -3.64 13.65
CA ARG A 201 0.28 -2.99 14.76
C ARG A 201 -0.01 -3.77 16.04
N ASN A 202 1.01 -4.04 16.81
CA ASN A 202 0.89 -4.80 18.04
C ASN A 202 0.22 -3.97 19.14
N SER A 203 -0.96 -4.36 19.60
CA SER A 203 -1.60 -3.84 20.81
C SER A 203 -1.05 -4.50 22.08
N GLU A 204 -0.48 -5.69 21.95
CA GLU A 204 0.30 -6.45 22.93
C GLU A 204 1.58 -6.95 22.28
N PRO A 205 2.64 -7.30 23.03
CA PRO A 205 3.86 -7.85 22.43
C PRO A 205 3.56 -9.10 21.59
N TYR A 206 4.00 -9.12 20.35
CA TYR A 206 3.75 -10.20 19.42
C TYR A 206 4.94 -10.41 18.48
N ASP A 207 5.33 -11.66 18.27
CA ASP A 207 6.39 -12.08 17.33
C ASP A 207 7.69 -11.26 17.46
N GLY A 208 8.20 -11.17 18.68
CA GLY A 208 9.45 -10.44 18.97
C GLY A 208 9.37 -8.91 18.90
N ARG A 209 8.24 -8.34 18.46
CA ARG A 209 7.98 -6.90 18.43
C ARG A 209 7.23 -6.44 19.67
N GLY A 210 7.61 -5.27 20.19
CA GLY A 210 6.92 -4.65 21.32
C GLY A 210 5.53 -4.13 20.96
N GLU A 211 4.77 -3.76 21.99
CA GLU A 211 3.47 -3.10 21.85
C GLU A 211 3.59 -1.64 21.39
N CYS A 212 2.50 -1.08 20.89
CA CYS A 212 2.38 0.33 20.54
C CYS A 212 2.39 1.20 21.80
N VAL A 213 3.31 2.15 21.86
CA VAL A 213 3.44 3.10 22.99
C VAL A 213 2.95 4.51 22.67
N GLY A 214 2.25 4.70 21.54
CA GLY A 214 1.53 5.93 21.23
C GLY A 214 2.38 7.12 20.78
N TYR A 215 3.40 6.90 19.95
CA TYR A 215 4.21 8.00 19.38
C TYR A 215 3.41 8.96 18.47
N GLY A 216 2.29 8.52 17.90
CA GLY A 216 1.48 9.35 16.99
C GLY A 216 2.08 9.62 15.60
N THR A 217 3.25 9.06 15.28
CA THR A 217 3.96 9.24 14.01
C THR A 217 3.92 8.01 13.11
N CYS A 218 2.82 7.25 13.14
CA CYS A 218 2.68 5.99 12.39
C CYS A 218 2.94 6.16 10.89
N GLN A 219 2.57 7.30 10.35
CA GLN A 219 2.94 7.79 9.05
C GLN A 219 3.75 9.09 9.23
N PRO A 220 5.01 9.14 8.79
CA PRO A 220 5.68 8.15 7.93
C PRO A 220 6.54 7.11 8.67
N VAL A 221 6.70 7.11 9.99
CA VAL A 221 7.60 6.17 10.68
C VAL A 221 7.08 5.76 12.06
N CYS A 222 7.17 4.47 12.38
CA CYS A 222 6.93 3.93 13.72
C CYS A 222 8.27 3.74 14.46
N PRO A 223 8.62 4.56 15.46
CA PRO A 223 9.93 4.48 16.11
C PRO A 223 10.14 3.20 16.93
N SER A 224 9.05 2.66 17.53
CA SER A 224 9.11 1.44 18.35
C SER A 224 9.11 0.15 17.53
N GLY A 225 8.77 0.20 16.22
CA GLY A 225 8.59 -1.00 15.42
C GLY A 225 7.35 -1.84 15.78
N ALA A 226 6.43 -1.32 16.59
CA ALA A 226 5.16 -1.99 16.90
C ALA A 226 4.26 -2.12 15.66
N LYS A 227 4.27 -1.11 14.77
CA LYS A 227 3.65 -1.21 13.45
C LYS A 227 4.48 -2.14 12.58
N TYR A 228 3.83 -3.11 11.93
CA TYR A 228 4.47 -4.00 10.97
C TYR A 228 5.08 -3.21 9.81
N ASP A 229 6.28 -3.56 9.43
CA ASP A 229 6.86 -3.32 8.12
C ASP A 229 7.55 -4.60 7.62
N ALA A 230 7.67 -4.75 6.31
CA ALA A 230 8.10 -6.00 5.69
C ALA A 230 9.56 -6.38 5.97
N THR A 231 10.34 -5.50 6.62
CA THR A 231 11.71 -5.85 7.05
C THR A 231 11.73 -7.03 8.03
N VAL A 232 10.64 -7.26 8.76
CA VAL A 232 10.49 -8.43 9.64
C VAL A 232 10.64 -9.73 8.84
N HIS A 233 9.86 -9.91 7.78
CA HIS A 233 9.94 -11.11 6.94
C HIS A 233 11.20 -11.14 6.07
N VAL A 234 11.76 -9.99 5.70
CA VAL A 234 13.07 -9.94 5.02
C VAL A 234 14.17 -10.50 5.92
N GLU A 235 14.18 -10.15 7.21
CA GLU A 235 15.13 -10.69 8.18
C GLU A 235 14.91 -12.19 8.42
N ASP A 236 13.65 -12.65 8.42
CA ASP A 236 13.30 -14.07 8.52
C ASP A 236 13.78 -14.85 7.30
N THR A 237 13.56 -14.31 6.11
CA THR A 237 14.03 -14.84 4.83
C THR A 237 15.55 -15.03 4.83
N GLU A 238 16.32 -14.02 5.27
CA GLU A 238 17.78 -14.10 5.39
C GLU A 238 18.22 -15.13 6.46
N ARG A 239 17.50 -15.24 7.57
CA ARG A 239 17.78 -16.27 8.60
C ARG A 239 17.55 -17.70 8.09
N LYS A 240 16.68 -17.90 7.12
CA LYS A 240 16.46 -19.18 6.41
C LYS A 240 17.51 -19.43 5.32
N GLY A 241 18.38 -18.48 5.02
CA GLY A 241 19.52 -18.65 4.09
C GLY A 241 19.36 -17.97 2.73
N ALA A 242 18.24 -17.28 2.47
CA ALA A 242 18.06 -16.53 1.24
C ALA A 242 18.99 -15.31 1.16
N THR A 243 19.24 -14.84 -0.05
CA THR A 243 20.05 -13.64 -0.32
C THR A 243 19.15 -12.47 -0.68
N VAL A 244 19.25 -11.37 0.06
CA VAL A 244 18.53 -10.11 -0.24
C VAL A 244 19.53 -9.04 -0.65
N ILE A 245 19.40 -8.53 -1.89
CA ILE A 245 20.30 -7.53 -2.49
C ILE A 245 19.55 -6.19 -2.58
N ASP A 246 19.94 -5.23 -1.75
CA ASP A 246 19.45 -3.86 -1.81
C ASP A 246 20.16 -3.06 -2.90
N ARG A 247 19.53 -1.97 -3.38
CA ARG A 247 20.02 -1.14 -4.50
C ARG A 247 20.35 -1.96 -5.76
N ALA A 248 19.66 -3.08 -5.96
CA ALA A 248 19.71 -3.91 -7.15
C ALA A 248 18.53 -3.55 -8.05
N ARG A 249 18.70 -2.53 -8.87
CA ARG A 249 17.60 -2.03 -9.69
C ARG A 249 17.44 -2.88 -10.95
N VAL A 250 16.40 -3.72 -10.97
CA VAL A 250 16.05 -4.53 -12.15
C VAL A 250 15.55 -3.59 -13.26
N THR A 251 16.18 -3.67 -14.42
CA THR A 251 15.91 -2.81 -15.58
C THR A 251 15.32 -3.57 -16.76
N GLU A 252 15.49 -4.90 -16.79
CA GLU A 252 15.03 -5.77 -17.87
C GLU A 252 14.80 -7.19 -17.33
N LEU A 253 13.83 -7.88 -17.87
CA LEU A 253 13.64 -9.31 -17.76
C LEU A 253 14.09 -9.95 -19.09
N ALA A 254 15.29 -10.51 -19.12
CA ALA A 254 15.79 -11.23 -20.29
C ALA A 254 15.02 -12.55 -20.44
N HIS A 255 14.47 -12.81 -21.63
CA HIS A 255 13.51 -13.89 -21.82
C HIS A 255 13.60 -14.54 -23.20
N GLY A 256 13.12 -15.78 -23.28
CA GLY A 256 12.78 -16.48 -24.52
C GLY A 256 11.31 -16.23 -24.92
N PRO A 257 10.75 -17.11 -25.75
CA PRO A 257 9.36 -16.98 -26.20
C PRO A 257 8.33 -17.27 -25.13
N ASP A 258 8.66 -18.07 -24.09
CA ASP A 258 7.72 -18.60 -23.09
C ASP A 258 8.28 -18.60 -21.66
N ARG A 259 9.53 -18.14 -21.45
CA ARG A 259 10.18 -18.15 -20.12
C ARG A 259 11.10 -16.95 -19.94
N ILE A 260 11.17 -16.44 -18.71
CA ILE A 260 12.23 -15.54 -18.27
C ILE A 260 13.51 -16.37 -18.02
N GLU A 261 14.64 -15.88 -18.54
CA GLU A 261 15.97 -16.50 -18.38
C GLU A 261 16.78 -15.83 -17.26
N ALA A 262 16.62 -14.50 -17.07
CA ALA A 262 17.30 -13.76 -16.02
C ALA A 262 16.63 -12.41 -15.75
N ALA A 263 16.71 -11.95 -14.49
CA ALA A 263 16.50 -10.55 -14.12
C ALA A 263 17.83 -9.79 -14.29
N VAL A 264 17.83 -8.77 -15.16
CA VAL A 264 19.00 -7.90 -15.37
C VAL A 264 18.88 -6.72 -14.41
N TYR A 265 19.89 -6.50 -13.57
CA TYR A 265 19.88 -5.40 -12.61
C TYR A 265 21.19 -4.62 -12.60
N VAL A 266 21.08 -3.34 -12.22
CA VAL A 266 22.22 -2.44 -12.11
C VAL A 266 22.52 -2.20 -10.62
N ALA A 267 23.76 -2.47 -10.23
CA ALA A 267 24.30 -2.18 -8.90
C ALA A 267 24.69 -0.71 -8.74
N PRO A 268 24.93 -0.19 -7.50
CA PRO A 268 25.27 1.21 -7.26
C PRO A 268 26.53 1.73 -7.94
N ASP A 269 27.46 0.85 -8.28
CA ASP A 269 28.68 1.19 -9.02
C ASP A 269 28.47 1.29 -10.54
N GLY A 270 27.22 1.07 -11.01
CA GLY A 270 26.84 1.04 -12.42
C GLY A 270 27.11 -0.29 -13.12
N THR A 271 27.55 -1.32 -12.41
CA THR A 271 27.77 -2.66 -12.97
C THR A 271 26.44 -3.35 -13.20
N GLU A 272 26.26 -3.91 -14.42
CA GLU A 272 25.12 -4.75 -14.75
C GLU A 272 25.38 -6.19 -14.33
N HIS A 273 24.36 -6.80 -13.75
CA HIS A 273 24.35 -8.20 -13.32
C HIS A 273 23.11 -8.92 -13.86
N ARG A 274 23.21 -10.23 -14.01
CA ARG A 274 22.12 -11.11 -14.46
C ARG A 274 21.87 -12.17 -13.41
N GLN A 275 20.68 -12.11 -12.75
CA GLN A 275 20.24 -13.15 -11.84
C GLN A 275 19.39 -14.16 -12.60
N ARG A 276 19.87 -15.40 -12.68
CA ARG A 276 19.13 -16.53 -13.22
C ARG A 276 18.34 -17.23 -12.15
N ALA A 277 17.17 -17.75 -12.50
CA ALA A 277 16.34 -18.56 -11.63
C ALA A 277 15.41 -19.47 -12.47
N ASP A 278 14.88 -20.50 -11.85
CA ASP A 278 13.87 -21.36 -12.46
C ASP A 278 12.48 -20.69 -12.43
N ALA A 279 12.17 -19.92 -11.38
CA ALA A 279 10.95 -19.16 -11.21
C ALA A 279 11.24 -17.68 -10.88
N PHE A 280 10.39 -16.77 -11.36
CA PHE A 280 10.46 -15.34 -11.11
C PHE A 280 9.16 -14.84 -10.51
N VAL A 281 9.24 -14.06 -9.41
CA VAL A 281 8.08 -13.43 -8.77
C VAL A 281 8.25 -11.92 -8.82
N LEU A 282 7.36 -11.23 -9.53
CA LEU A 282 7.34 -9.77 -9.61
C LEU A 282 6.48 -9.19 -8.48
N ALA A 283 7.12 -8.51 -7.52
CA ALA A 283 6.51 -7.95 -6.31
C ALA A 283 6.84 -6.46 -6.11
N ALA A 284 7.12 -5.73 -7.22
CA ALA A 284 7.57 -4.34 -7.21
C ALA A 284 6.43 -3.30 -7.19
N GLY A 285 5.18 -3.73 -6.93
CA GLY A 285 4.00 -2.86 -6.79
C GLY A 285 3.36 -2.44 -8.11
N GLY A 286 2.17 -1.81 -8.02
CA GLY A 286 1.26 -1.57 -9.14
C GLY A 286 1.74 -0.61 -10.23
N VAL A 287 2.89 0.05 -10.06
CA VAL A 287 3.46 0.96 -11.07
C VAL A 287 4.77 0.44 -11.65
N GLU A 288 5.67 -0.10 -10.82
CA GLU A 288 6.97 -0.56 -11.33
C GLU A 288 6.88 -1.93 -12.01
N ILE A 289 5.90 -2.79 -11.68
CA ILE A 289 5.70 -4.06 -12.38
C ILE A 289 5.33 -3.83 -13.85
N PRO A 290 4.25 -3.09 -14.20
CA PRO A 290 3.95 -2.84 -15.61
C PRO A 290 5.07 -2.05 -16.31
N ARG A 291 5.73 -1.12 -15.61
CA ARG A 291 6.90 -0.43 -16.19
C ARG A 291 8.00 -1.43 -16.59
N LEU A 292 8.37 -2.37 -15.70
CA LEU A 292 9.40 -3.37 -15.97
C LEU A 292 9.01 -4.29 -17.14
N LEU A 293 7.75 -4.72 -17.18
CA LEU A 293 7.24 -5.54 -18.28
C LEU A 293 7.29 -4.79 -19.63
N LEU A 294 6.90 -3.52 -19.66
CA LEU A 294 6.98 -2.67 -20.86
C LEU A 294 8.43 -2.39 -21.28
N LEU A 295 9.35 -2.18 -20.34
CA LEU A 295 10.79 -2.02 -20.62
C LEU A 295 11.44 -3.29 -21.15
N SER A 296 10.85 -4.47 -20.90
CA SER A 296 11.35 -5.79 -21.33
C SER A 296 10.78 -6.22 -22.69
N ALA A 297 10.41 -5.26 -23.54
CA ALA A 297 9.95 -5.52 -24.91
C ALA A 297 11.04 -6.17 -25.75
N SER A 298 10.64 -7.05 -26.69
CA SER A 298 11.54 -7.79 -27.59
C SER A 298 10.88 -8.10 -28.92
N ASP A 299 11.59 -8.79 -29.80
CA ASP A 299 11.00 -9.30 -31.06
C ASP A 299 9.83 -10.29 -30.84
N HIS A 300 9.81 -11.00 -29.68
CA HIS A 300 8.71 -11.88 -29.28
C HIS A 300 7.53 -11.13 -28.68
N TYR A 301 7.81 -10.05 -27.93
CA TYR A 301 6.83 -9.23 -27.22
C TYR A 301 7.08 -7.74 -27.56
N PRO A 302 6.72 -7.27 -28.76
CA PRO A 302 7.07 -5.91 -29.20
C PRO A 302 6.38 -4.79 -28.39
N ASP A 303 5.25 -5.09 -27.77
CA ASP A 303 4.45 -4.14 -26.98
C ASP A 303 4.64 -4.32 -25.44
N GLY A 304 5.70 -5.05 -25.03
CA GLY A 304 6.02 -5.35 -23.63
C GLY A 304 5.87 -6.82 -23.29
N LEU A 305 6.70 -7.32 -22.37
CA LEU A 305 6.69 -8.69 -21.91
C LEU A 305 5.36 -9.03 -21.20
N ALA A 306 4.84 -10.24 -21.41
CA ALA A 306 3.56 -10.72 -20.88
C ALA A 306 2.35 -9.85 -21.30
N ASN A 307 2.42 -9.19 -22.47
CA ASN A 307 1.42 -8.23 -22.93
C ASN A 307 0.69 -8.66 -24.21
N SER A 308 0.49 -9.96 -24.44
CA SER A 308 -0.30 -10.46 -25.58
C SER A 308 -1.77 -10.01 -25.53
N SER A 309 -2.29 -9.72 -24.35
CA SER A 309 -3.64 -9.21 -24.11
C SER A 309 -3.79 -7.69 -24.28
N ASP A 310 -2.69 -6.94 -24.48
CA ASP A 310 -2.67 -5.45 -24.40
C ASP A 310 -3.17 -4.89 -23.04
N ALA A 311 -3.08 -5.69 -21.96
CA ALA A 311 -3.59 -5.34 -20.65
C ALA A 311 -2.50 -4.85 -19.66
N VAL A 312 -1.21 -5.05 -19.99
CA VAL A 312 -0.11 -4.57 -19.15
C VAL A 312 -0.11 -3.04 -19.08
N GLY A 313 -0.17 -2.53 -17.85
CA GLY A 313 -0.25 -1.11 -17.54
C GLY A 313 -1.67 -0.53 -17.61
N ARG A 314 -2.62 -1.14 -18.29
CA ARG A 314 -4.00 -0.66 -18.40
C ARG A 314 -4.80 -0.91 -17.12
N TYR A 315 -5.96 -0.27 -17.04
CA TYR A 315 -6.91 -0.42 -15.92
C TYR A 315 -6.35 0.03 -14.57
N PHE A 316 -5.39 0.94 -14.59
CA PHE A 316 -4.88 1.55 -13.37
C PHE A 316 -6.02 2.15 -12.57
N THR A 317 -6.15 1.75 -11.32
CA THR A 317 -7.14 2.29 -10.40
C THR A 317 -6.54 2.52 -9.01
N ASP A 318 -7.14 3.44 -8.28
CA ASP A 318 -6.84 3.77 -6.89
C ASP A 318 -8.15 4.02 -6.17
N HIS A 319 -8.17 3.94 -4.87
CA HIS A 319 -9.30 4.48 -4.11
C HIS A 319 -9.25 6.01 -4.12
N LEU A 320 -10.43 6.61 -4.08
CA LEU A 320 -10.56 8.05 -3.93
C LEU A 320 -10.77 8.40 -2.46
N PHE A 321 -10.11 9.46 -2.03
CA PHE A 321 -10.31 10.02 -0.70
C PHE A 321 -11.34 11.14 -0.74
N ALA A 322 -12.41 11.01 0.04
CA ALA A 322 -13.33 12.09 0.37
C ALA A 322 -13.14 12.48 1.85
N GLY A 323 -13.27 13.74 2.19
CA GLY A 323 -13.10 14.15 3.57
C GLY A 323 -13.74 15.49 3.88
N VAL A 324 -14.24 15.61 5.11
CA VAL A 324 -14.71 16.87 5.68
C VAL A 324 -14.08 17.05 7.05
N GLY A 325 -13.53 18.23 7.29
CA GLY A 325 -12.95 18.56 8.58
C GLY A 325 -13.44 19.88 9.11
N GLY A 326 -13.30 20.03 10.42
CA GLY A 326 -13.78 21.18 11.16
C GLY A 326 -13.03 21.39 12.46
N VAL A 327 -13.51 22.35 13.24
CA VAL A 327 -12.95 22.71 14.55
C VAL A 327 -14.06 22.63 15.59
N LEU A 328 -13.78 21.92 16.69
CA LEU A 328 -14.64 21.89 17.87
C LEU A 328 -14.48 23.17 18.68
N GLU A 329 -15.56 23.68 19.29
CA GLU A 329 -15.51 24.79 20.21
C GLU A 329 -14.67 24.46 21.46
N GLU A 330 -14.81 23.23 21.97
CA GLU A 330 -14.00 22.70 23.05
C GLU A 330 -13.05 21.61 22.55
N PRO A 331 -11.71 21.86 22.55
CA PRO A 331 -10.75 20.87 22.08
C PRO A 331 -10.72 19.63 22.96
N THR A 332 -10.62 18.45 22.36
CA THR A 332 -10.52 17.16 23.06
C THR A 332 -9.24 17.02 23.89
N ARG A 333 -8.22 17.82 23.57
CA ARG A 333 -6.89 17.82 24.22
C ARG A 333 -6.20 16.45 24.25
N GLN A 334 -6.61 15.56 23.37
CA GLN A 334 -5.95 14.26 23.28
C GLN A 334 -4.67 14.33 22.46
N ASN A 335 -3.75 13.43 22.73
CA ASN A 335 -2.58 13.24 21.88
C ASN A 335 -3.00 12.72 20.49
N HIS A 336 -2.23 13.08 19.47
CA HIS A 336 -2.35 12.44 18.16
C HIS A 336 -2.18 10.93 18.32
N VAL A 337 -3.20 10.16 17.94
CA VAL A 337 -3.13 8.70 17.95
C VAL A 337 -2.29 8.23 16.74
N GLY A 338 -2.37 8.95 15.63
CA GLY A 338 -1.56 8.72 14.44
C GLY A 338 -2.07 7.61 13.52
N PHE A 339 -3.23 7.01 13.83
CA PHE A 339 -3.90 6.01 13.01
C PHE A 339 -5.40 5.97 13.34
N VAL A 340 -6.18 5.39 12.45
CA VAL A 340 -7.64 5.24 12.61
C VAL A 340 -7.91 4.04 13.52
N THR A 341 -8.76 4.22 14.52
CA THR A 341 -9.18 3.18 15.47
C THR A 341 -10.69 2.89 15.41
N THR A 342 -11.48 3.75 14.78
CA THR A 342 -12.92 3.58 14.57
C THR A 342 -13.31 3.92 13.14
N GLU A 343 -14.15 3.09 12.52
CA GLU A 343 -14.67 3.26 11.16
C GLU A 343 -16.09 2.73 11.03
N SER A 344 -16.72 2.92 9.85
CA SER A 344 -18.01 2.33 9.49
C SER A 344 -17.99 1.80 8.08
N HIS A 345 -18.42 0.55 7.88
CA HIS A 345 -18.64 -0.07 6.58
C HIS A 345 -20.15 -0.12 6.21
N GLN A 346 -21.01 0.62 6.90
CA GLN A 346 -22.46 0.59 6.67
C GLN A 346 -22.85 0.89 5.22
N PHE A 347 -22.09 1.71 4.51
CA PHE A 347 -22.38 2.14 3.15
C PHE A 347 -21.83 1.21 2.05
N TYR A 348 -21.28 0.09 2.43
CA TYR A 348 -20.72 -0.88 1.50
C TYR A 348 -21.80 -1.63 0.71
N ASP A 349 -22.88 -2.04 1.39
CA ASP A 349 -23.96 -2.82 0.80
C ASP A 349 -25.00 -1.97 0.07
N GLU A 350 -24.97 -0.64 0.23
CA GLU A 350 -25.79 0.30 -0.53
C GLU A 350 -25.30 0.50 -1.98
N ALA A 351 -24.14 -0.07 -2.32
CA ALA A 351 -23.52 0.10 -3.63
C ALA A 351 -24.31 -0.58 -4.75
N ASP A 352 -24.51 0.16 -5.85
CA ASP A 352 -25.17 -0.26 -7.06
C ASP A 352 -24.47 0.29 -8.32
N GLU A 353 -25.15 0.30 -9.45
CA GLU A 353 -24.64 0.88 -10.70
C GLU A 353 -24.44 2.41 -10.64
N THR A 354 -25.03 3.11 -9.67
CA THR A 354 -24.97 4.59 -9.54
C THR A 354 -24.05 5.06 -8.44
N VAL A 355 -23.91 4.30 -7.35
CA VAL A 355 -23.11 4.62 -6.16
C VAL A 355 -22.11 3.49 -5.92
N ALA A 356 -20.86 3.87 -5.71
CA ALA A 356 -19.79 2.93 -5.35
C ALA A 356 -19.83 2.57 -3.86
N PRO A 357 -19.30 1.41 -3.46
CA PRO A 357 -19.06 1.15 -2.05
C PRO A 357 -18.08 2.17 -1.49
N PHE A 358 -18.30 2.56 -0.23
CA PHE A 358 -17.36 3.38 0.52
C PHE A 358 -17.44 3.06 2.01
N LYS A 359 -16.36 3.35 2.72
CA LYS A 359 -16.30 3.31 4.18
C LYS A 359 -16.02 4.69 4.75
N LEU A 360 -16.41 4.92 6.00
CA LEU A 360 -16.08 6.13 6.74
C LEU A 360 -14.96 5.86 7.75
N GLU A 361 -14.05 6.80 7.92
CA GLU A 361 -12.91 6.75 8.84
C GLU A 361 -12.88 8.01 9.72
N PHE A 362 -12.71 7.87 11.04
CA PHE A 362 -12.44 9.02 11.88
C PHE A 362 -10.93 9.29 11.96
N LEU A 363 -10.50 10.47 11.49
CA LEU A 363 -9.09 10.77 11.30
C LEU A 363 -8.45 11.29 12.59
N ASN A 364 -7.99 10.40 13.45
CA ASN A 364 -7.33 10.68 14.74
C ASN A 364 -6.00 11.45 14.66
N TYR A 365 -5.64 11.92 13.49
CA TYR A 365 -4.44 12.70 13.19
C TYR A 365 -4.78 14.04 12.52
N ALA A 366 -6.04 14.47 12.58
CA ALA A 366 -6.47 15.74 12.01
C ALA A 366 -5.84 16.93 12.74
N GLY A 367 -5.51 17.96 11.98
CA GLY A 367 -4.91 19.20 12.48
C GLY A 367 -3.41 19.11 12.81
N PRO A 368 -2.81 20.23 13.21
CA PRO A 368 -1.38 20.30 13.45
C PRO A 368 -0.96 19.57 14.73
N SER A 369 0.21 18.92 14.66
CA SER A 369 0.84 18.33 15.84
C SER A 369 1.34 19.43 16.81
N PRO A 370 1.61 19.11 18.10
CA PRO A 370 2.19 20.08 19.02
C PRO A 370 3.53 20.66 18.55
N VAL A 371 4.35 19.85 17.86
CA VAL A 371 5.63 20.29 17.30
C VAL A 371 5.39 21.26 16.15
N GLU A 372 4.47 20.95 15.27
CA GLU A 372 4.09 21.82 14.16
C GLU A 372 3.53 23.15 14.65
N LEU A 373 2.64 23.13 15.65
CA LEU A 373 2.15 24.33 16.32
C LEU A 373 3.31 25.16 16.92
N ALA A 374 4.28 24.52 17.56
CA ALA A 374 5.41 25.21 18.17
C ALA A 374 6.36 25.83 17.13
N MET A 375 6.48 25.24 15.94
CA MET A 375 7.43 25.67 14.91
C MET A 375 6.81 26.63 13.87
N THR A 376 5.48 26.76 13.79
CA THR A 376 4.79 27.55 12.77
C THR A 376 4.43 28.97 13.16
N GLY A 377 4.81 29.43 14.34
CA GLY A 377 4.53 30.80 14.83
C GLY A 377 5.76 31.47 15.39
N ASP A 378 5.63 32.77 15.66
CA ASP A 378 6.65 33.59 16.32
C ASP A 378 6.50 33.59 17.85
N ASP A 379 5.48 32.89 18.37
CA ASP A 379 5.18 32.83 19.80
C ASP A 379 6.22 32.00 20.56
N TRP A 380 6.51 32.41 21.78
CA TRP A 380 7.37 31.68 22.70
C TRP A 380 6.92 31.83 24.17
N GLY A 381 7.39 30.95 25.02
CA GLY A 381 7.06 30.99 26.46
C GLY A 381 5.57 30.82 26.72
N ASP A 382 4.99 31.68 27.53
CA ASP A 382 3.58 31.58 27.94
C ASP A 382 2.57 31.79 26.80
N GLU A 383 2.93 32.57 25.78
CA GLU A 383 2.10 32.79 24.59
C GLU A 383 2.00 31.49 23.78
N LEU A 384 3.10 30.81 23.52
CA LEU A 384 3.11 29.49 22.86
C LEU A 384 2.32 28.46 23.67
N LEU A 385 2.51 28.42 24.98
CA LEU A 385 1.76 27.51 25.85
C LEU A 385 0.26 27.83 25.85
N GLY A 386 -0.12 29.11 25.75
CA GLY A 386 -1.50 29.56 25.56
C GLY A 386 -2.09 29.00 24.26
N ARG A 387 -1.40 29.23 23.14
CA ARG A 387 -1.81 28.74 21.81
C ARG A 387 -1.95 27.23 21.75
N LEU A 388 -0.99 26.48 22.33
CA LEU A 388 -1.09 25.03 22.42
C LEU A 388 -2.34 24.56 23.20
N ARG A 389 -2.68 25.24 24.30
CA ARG A 389 -3.87 24.91 25.10
C ARG A 389 -5.19 25.22 24.38
N GLU A 390 -5.22 26.24 23.53
CA GLU A 390 -6.41 26.70 22.83
C GLU A 390 -6.66 25.93 21.53
N SER A 391 -5.58 25.53 20.82
CA SER A 391 -5.70 24.98 19.47
C SER A 391 -5.53 23.46 19.40
N TYR A 392 -4.74 22.86 20.31
CA TYR A 392 -4.41 21.44 20.21
C TYR A 392 -5.60 20.55 20.57
N GLY A 393 -5.93 19.62 19.67
CA GLY A 393 -7.05 18.69 19.82
C GLY A 393 -8.40 19.30 19.48
N GLY A 394 -8.45 20.51 18.89
CA GLY A 394 -9.68 21.12 18.38
C GLY A 394 -10.08 20.67 16.99
N HIS A 395 -9.11 20.22 16.18
CA HIS A 395 -9.38 19.79 14.82
C HIS A 395 -9.93 18.36 14.80
N VAL A 396 -11.01 18.17 14.04
CA VAL A 396 -11.64 16.87 13.78
C VAL A 396 -11.87 16.70 12.28
N ALA A 397 -11.84 15.46 11.81
CA ALA A 397 -12.14 15.17 10.41
C ALA A 397 -12.68 13.75 10.24
N VAL A 398 -13.61 13.61 9.31
CA VAL A 398 -14.13 12.33 8.85
C VAL A 398 -13.68 12.12 7.42
N GLY A 399 -12.96 11.04 7.17
CA GLY A 399 -12.56 10.57 5.87
C GLY A 399 -13.55 9.55 5.29
N ALA A 400 -13.49 9.34 4.00
CA ALA A 400 -14.10 8.20 3.33
C ALA A 400 -13.16 7.66 2.26
N LEU A 401 -13.06 6.35 2.19
CA LEU A 401 -12.39 5.63 1.12
C LEU A 401 -13.45 5.14 0.15
N VAL A 402 -13.37 5.58 -1.11
CA VAL A 402 -14.38 5.32 -2.14
C VAL A 402 -13.78 4.44 -3.23
N GLU A 403 -14.50 3.38 -3.64
CA GLU A 403 -14.10 2.55 -4.78
C GLU A 403 -14.06 3.35 -6.08
N GLN A 404 -12.99 3.17 -6.83
CA GLN A 404 -12.92 3.49 -8.24
C GLN A 404 -12.90 2.20 -9.06
N LEU A 405 -13.81 2.05 -10.01
CA LEU A 405 -13.74 0.94 -10.96
C LEU A 405 -12.60 1.14 -11.96
N PRO A 406 -11.96 0.05 -12.40
CA PRO A 406 -10.93 0.11 -13.43
C PRO A 406 -11.51 0.66 -14.75
N ARG A 407 -10.71 1.49 -15.43
CA ARG A 407 -11.06 2.13 -16.70
C ARG A 407 -9.96 1.88 -17.70
N GLU A 408 -10.34 1.65 -18.95
CA GLU A 408 -9.39 1.42 -20.04
C GLU A 408 -8.53 2.67 -20.33
N ASP A 409 -9.10 3.87 -20.14
CA ASP A 409 -8.44 5.16 -20.29
C ASP A 409 -7.64 5.60 -19.05
N SER A 410 -7.44 4.72 -18.07
CA SER A 410 -6.58 4.94 -16.91
C SER A 410 -5.48 3.89 -16.90
N TYR A 411 -4.20 4.31 -17.00
CA TYR A 411 -3.09 3.38 -17.24
C TYR A 411 -1.76 3.88 -16.68
N VAL A 412 -0.81 2.96 -16.58
CA VAL A 412 0.61 3.24 -16.38
C VAL A 412 1.34 2.89 -17.66
N GLY A 413 1.89 3.89 -18.35
CA GLY A 413 2.70 3.74 -19.57
C GLY A 413 4.16 4.15 -19.35
N LEU A 414 4.89 4.27 -20.45
CA LEU A 414 6.25 4.83 -20.48
C LEU A 414 6.22 6.23 -21.08
N ASP A 415 6.93 7.18 -20.47
CA ASP A 415 7.19 8.50 -21.05
C ASP A 415 8.54 8.51 -21.73
N ASP A 416 8.55 8.37 -23.05
CA ASP A 416 9.77 8.36 -23.88
C ASP A 416 10.49 9.73 -23.91
N GLY A 417 9.79 10.79 -23.53
CA GLY A 417 10.37 12.15 -23.45
C GLY A 417 11.17 12.40 -22.19
N ARG A 418 11.10 11.50 -21.19
CA ARG A 418 11.73 11.65 -19.90
C ARG A 418 12.34 10.35 -19.41
N THR A 419 13.58 10.40 -18.92
CA THR A 419 14.29 9.23 -18.43
C THR A 419 14.68 9.35 -16.96
N ASP A 420 14.87 8.20 -16.31
CA ASP A 420 15.50 8.10 -14.99
C ASP A 420 17.04 8.29 -15.09
N ASP A 421 17.74 8.15 -13.96
CA ASP A 421 19.21 8.28 -13.87
C ASP A 421 20.00 7.15 -14.56
N LEU A 422 19.34 6.06 -14.96
CA LEU A 422 19.93 5.00 -15.79
C LEU A 422 19.62 5.18 -17.28
N GLY A 423 18.84 6.20 -17.66
CA GLY A 423 18.45 6.47 -19.05
C GLY A 423 17.22 5.70 -19.52
N ASN A 424 16.51 4.99 -18.63
CA ASN A 424 15.29 4.28 -18.99
C ASN A 424 14.08 5.23 -18.96
N PRO A 425 13.09 5.06 -19.87
CA PRO A 425 11.82 5.77 -19.80
C PRO A 425 11.18 5.71 -18.42
N VAL A 426 10.70 6.86 -17.93
CA VAL A 426 10.02 6.91 -16.63
C VAL A 426 8.58 6.42 -16.73
N PRO A 427 7.96 5.93 -15.64
CA PRO A 427 6.54 5.60 -15.67
C PRO A 427 5.71 6.88 -15.83
N ASP A 428 4.72 6.84 -16.70
CA ASP A 428 3.67 7.84 -16.82
C ASP A 428 2.36 7.30 -16.23
N VAL A 429 1.87 7.94 -15.18
CA VAL A 429 0.59 7.59 -14.57
C VAL A 429 -0.50 8.44 -15.19
N HIS A 430 -1.25 7.85 -16.12
CA HIS A 430 -2.43 8.46 -16.71
C HIS A 430 -3.68 8.08 -15.91
N TRP A 431 -4.03 8.92 -14.94
CA TRP A 431 -5.12 8.64 -14.01
C TRP A 431 -6.38 9.44 -14.38
N THR A 432 -7.49 8.70 -14.57
CA THR A 432 -8.82 9.24 -14.85
C THR A 432 -9.80 8.80 -13.77
N VAL A 433 -10.83 9.60 -13.50
CA VAL A 433 -11.83 9.36 -12.47
C VAL A 433 -13.22 9.29 -13.06
N GLY A 434 -13.97 8.24 -12.80
CA GLY A 434 -15.33 8.06 -13.32
C GLY A 434 -16.41 8.77 -12.51
N ASP A 435 -17.51 9.15 -13.18
CA ASP A 435 -18.65 9.87 -12.58
C ASP A 435 -19.32 9.13 -11.41
N ARG A 436 -19.34 7.78 -11.42
CA ARG A 436 -19.89 6.97 -10.32
C ARG A 436 -19.16 7.27 -9.03
N ALA A 437 -17.84 7.27 -9.06
CA ALA A 437 -17.01 7.57 -7.88
C ALA A 437 -17.18 9.04 -7.44
N LEU A 438 -17.27 9.98 -8.36
CA LEU A 438 -17.48 11.40 -8.03
C LEU A 438 -18.85 11.64 -7.35
N ARG A 439 -19.93 11.02 -7.82
CA ARG A 439 -21.25 11.05 -7.14
C ARG A 439 -21.19 10.44 -5.75
N THR A 440 -20.43 9.35 -5.59
CA THR A 440 -20.24 8.73 -4.29
C THR A 440 -19.50 9.62 -3.31
N ILE A 441 -18.52 10.39 -3.78
CA ILE A 441 -17.84 11.41 -2.97
C ILE A 441 -18.82 12.51 -2.51
N GLU A 442 -19.73 12.96 -3.36
CA GLU A 442 -20.76 13.93 -2.96
C GLU A 442 -21.63 13.39 -1.83
N ARG A 443 -22.12 12.14 -1.97
CA ARG A 443 -22.90 11.46 -0.92
C ARG A 443 -22.09 11.28 0.37
N ALA A 444 -20.85 10.83 0.28
CA ALA A 444 -19.98 10.69 1.45
C ALA A 444 -19.77 12.03 2.17
N ASN A 445 -19.57 13.11 1.42
CA ASN A 445 -19.40 14.47 1.98
C ASN A 445 -20.66 14.98 2.68
N GLU A 446 -21.87 14.61 2.22
CA GLU A 446 -23.13 14.93 2.92
C GLU A 446 -23.16 14.27 4.29
N ILE A 447 -22.93 12.94 4.35
CA ILE A 447 -22.90 12.16 5.59
C ILE A 447 -21.82 12.67 6.54
N GLN A 448 -20.63 12.98 6.04
CA GLN A 448 -19.52 13.52 6.83
C GLN A 448 -19.87 14.87 7.45
N ARG A 449 -20.60 15.76 6.74
CA ARG A 449 -21.08 17.03 7.30
C ARG A 449 -22.13 16.82 8.38
N ASP A 450 -23.04 15.85 8.21
CA ASP A 450 -24.04 15.53 9.21
C ASP A 450 -23.37 15.04 10.51
N ILE A 451 -22.35 14.18 10.39
CA ILE A 451 -21.56 13.70 11.54
C ILE A 451 -20.84 14.87 12.23
N LEU A 452 -20.20 15.77 11.48
CA LEU A 452 -19.52 16.93 12.07
C LEU A 452 -20.49 17.92 12.70
N ALA A 453 -21.69 18.09 12.13
CA ALA A 453 -22.74 18.92 12.71
C ALA A 453 -23.24 18.33 14.04
N GLU A 454 -23.43 17.01 14.14
CA GLU A 454 -23.79 16.31 15.37
C GLU A 454 -22.69 16.42 16.44
N LEU A 455 -21.42 16.38 16.03
CA LEU A 455 -20.26 16.66 16.90
C LEU A 455 -20.18 18.12 17.37
N GLY A 456 -20.96 19.04 16.78
CA GLY A 456 -20.87 20.48 17.04
C GLY A 456 -19.60 21.12 16.48
N ALA A 457 -19.02 20.56 15.43
CA ALA A 457 -17.83 21.10 14.77
C ALA A 457 -18.18 22.13 13.70
N GLU A 458 -17.46 23.26 13.67
CA GLU A 458 -17.52 24.22 12.57
C GLU A 458 -16.66 23.71 11.39
N VAL A 459 -17.33 23.39 10.26
CA VAL A 459 -16.64 22.88 9.05
C VAL A 459 -15.76 23.96 8.43
N ASN A 460 -14.49 23.64 8.17
CA ASN A 460 -13.52 24.58 7.60
C ASN A 460 -12.83 24.06 6.32
N TRP A 461 -12.92 22.77 5.99
CA TRP A 461 -12.44 22.23 4.71
C TRP A 461 -13.28 21.04 4.23
N THR A 462 -13.23 20.79 2.92
CA THR A 462 -13.85 19.63 2.27
C THR A 462 -12.99 19.14 1.11
N ALA A 463 -12.66 17.85 1.10
CA ALA A 463 -12.15 17.15 -0.08
C ALA A 463 -13.35 16.53 -0.81
N GLY A 464 -13.91 17.27 -1.77
CA GLY A 464 -15.06 16.89 -2.58
C GLY A 464 -14.66 16.49 -4.01
N PRO A 465 -15.63 16.29 -4.92
CA PRO A 465 -15.37 15.83 -6.30
C PRO A 465 -14.33 16.64 -7.07
N GLY A 466 -14.27 17.96 -6.86
CA GLY A 466 -13.32 18.85 -7.52
C GLY A 466 -11.90 18.84 -6.93
N SER A 467 -11.74 18.33 -5.71
CA SER A 467 -10.48 18.36 -4.94
C SER A 467 -10.08 17.02 -4.35
N THR A 468 -10.82 15.95 -4.67
CA THR A 468 -10.45 14.59 -4.25
C THR A 468 -9.09 14.18 -4.81
N GLY A 469 -8.32 13.45 -4.02
CA GLY A 469 -7.03 12.87 -4.40
C GLY A 469 -7.04 11.35 -4.31
N PRO A 470 -5.93 10.72 -4.68
CA PRO A 470 -5.75 9.29 -4.53
C PRO A 470 -5.53 8.92 -3.05
N ALA A 471 -5.90 7.69 -2.69
CA ALA A 471 -5.55 7.08 -1.41
C ALA A 471 -4.22 6.31 -1.45
N TYR A 472 -3.55 6.33 -2.60
CA TYR A 472 -2.25 5.69 -2.85
C TYR A 472 -2.29 4.16 -2.87
N HIS A 473 -3.36 3.60 -3.41
CA HIS A 473 -3.61 2.18 -3.57
C HIS A 473 -3.53 1.78 -5.05
N HIS A 474 -2.30 1.58 -5.56
CA HIS A 474 -2.05 1.28 -6.99
C HIS A 474 -2.53 -0.13 -7.35
N MET A 475 -3.58 -0.25 -8.17
CA MET A 475 -4.20 -1.54 -8.51
C MET A 475 -4.46 -1.68 -10.01
N GLY A 476 -4.67 -2.91 -10.47
CA GLY A 476 -5.29 -3.25 -11.76
C GLY A 476 -4.36 -3.37 -12.97
N THR A 477 -3.13 -2.89 -12.90
CA THR A 477 -2.22 -2.73 -14.05
C THR A 477 -1.66 -4.02 -14.67
N THR A 478 -1.93 -5.17 -14.06
CA THR A 478 -1.64 -6.52 -14.58
C THR A 478 -2.75 -7.47 -14.13
N ARG A 479 -4.01 -7.05 -14.34
CA ARG A 479 -5.20 -7.68 -13.77
C ARG A 479 -5.26 -9.19 -14.04
N MET A 480 -5.80 -9.94 -13.06
CA MET A 480 -6.06 -11.37 -13.19
C MET A 480 -7.37 -11.66 -13.92
N GLY A 481 -7.45 -12.83 -14.55
CA GLY A 481 -8.64 -13.35 -15.20
C GLY A 481 -8.40 -14.74 -15.77
N GLU A 482 -9.48 -15.42 -16.14
CA GLU A 482 -9.39 -16.74 -16.79
C GLU A 482 -9.10 -16.63 -18.29
N ASP A 483 -9.47 -15.52 -18.95
CA ASP A 483 -9.29 -15.29 -20.37
C ASP A 483 -7.95 -14.61 -20.67
N PRO A 484 -6.99 -15.31 -21.32
CA PRO A 484 -5.69 -14.75 -21.63
C PRO A 484 -5.74 -13.57 -22.63
N THR A 485 -6.87 -13.33 -23.28
CA THR A 485 -7.04 -12.19 -24.20
C THR A 485 -7.48 -10.91 -23.49
N GLU A 486 -7.89 -11.00 -22.20
CA GLU A 486 -8.39 -9.87 -21.42
C GLU A 486 -7.63 -9.64 -20.11
N SER A 487 -6.67 -10.52 -19.76
CA SER A 487 -5.94 -10.50 -18.50
C SER A 487 -4.45 -10.80 -18.69
N VAL A 488 -3.65 -10.49 -17.69
CA VAL A 488 -2.19 -10.71 -17.70
C VAL A 488 -1.81 -11.98 -16.94
N VAL A 489 -2.50 -12.25 -15.82
CA VAL A 489 -2.24 -13.44 -14.99
C VAL A 489 -3.50 -14.27 -14.82
N ASP A 490 -3.32 -15.57 -14.61
CA ASP A 490 -4.36 -16.51 -14.26
C ASP A 490 -4.72 -16.46 -12.77
N PRO A 491 -5.71 -17.24 -12.28
CA PRO A 491 -6.07 -17.28 -10.85
C PRO A 491 -4.97 -17.76 -9.90
N THR A 492 -3.92 -18.40 -10.41
CA THR A 492 -2.73 -18.78 -9.63
C THR A 492 -1.65 -17.69 -9.62
N LEU A 493 -1.95 -16.54 -10.23
CA LEU A 493 -1.07 -15.39 -10.40
C LEU A 493 0.12 -15.64 -11.37
N CYS A 494 0.14 -16.77 -12.07
CA CYS A 494 1.07 -17.02 -13.17
C CYS A 494 0.67 -16.20 -14.38
N THR A 495 1.63 -15.60 -15.09
CA THR A 495 1.33 -14.90 -16.36
C THR A 495 0.87 -15.87 -17.42
N HIS A 496 -0.11 -15.48 -18.26
CA HIS A 496 -0.58 -16.33 -19.34
C HIS A 496 0.47 -16.62 -20.40
N ASP A 497 1.39 -15.69 -20.61
CA ASP A 497 2.40 -15.75 -21.67
C ASP A 497 3.69 -16.48 -21.28
N LEU A 498 4.00 -16.58 -19.99
CA LEU A 498 5.27 -17.10 -19.48
C LEU A 498 5.02 -18.18 -18.43
N GLU A 499 5.66 -19.33 -18.58
CA GLU A 499 5.48 -20.49 -17.70
C GLU A 499 6.14 -20.37 -16.32
N ASN A 500 7.04 -19.38 -16.14
CA ASN A 500 7.85 -19.24 -14.93
C ASN A 500 7.83 -17.83 -14.33
N CYS A 501 6.74 -17.07 -14.56
CA CYS A 501 6.59 -15.71 -14.06
C CYS A 501 5.28 -15.54 -13.29
N TRP A 502 5.36 -15.20 -12.02
CA TRP A 502 4.23 -14.87 -11.16
C TRP A 502 4.23 -13.40 -10.76
N ILE A 503 3.05 -12.81 -10.52
CA ILE A 503 2.92 -11.43 -10.09
C ILE A 503 2.20 -11.39 -8.74
N ALA A 504 2.94 -11.03 -7.68
CA ALA A 504 2.43 -10.88 -6.32
C ALA A 504 2.29 -9.39 -5.96
N SER A 505 1.15 -8.78 -6.30
CA SER A 505 0.93 -7.33 -6.15
C SER A 505 -0.56 -6.99 -6.27
N SER A 506 -0.96 -5.81 -5.80
CA SER A 506 -2.27 -5.23 -6.13
C SER A 506 -2.46 -4.92 -7.61
N SER A 507 -1.39 -4.93 -8.43
CA SER A 507 -1.53 -4.79 -9.89
C SER A 507 -2.44 -5.87 -10.50
N VAL A 508 -2.57 -7.03 -9.86
CA VAL A 508 -3.40 -8.14 -10.35
C VAL A 508 -4.89 -8.00 -10.03
N PHE A 509 -5.30 -7.02 -9.22
CA PHE A 509 -6.69 -6.88 -8.79
C PHE A 509 -7.61 -6.52 -9.96
N PRO A 510 -8.69 -7.27 -10.22
CA PRO A 510 -9.73 -6.87 -11.18
C PRO A 510 -10.53 -5.65 -10.71
N THR A 511 -10.81 -5.55 -9.39
CA THR A 511 -11.48 -4.43 -8.71
C THR A 511 -10.91 -4.26 -7.31
N GLY A 512 -11.06 -3.09 -6.68
CA GLY A 512 -10.45 -2.76 -5.39
C GLY A 512 -11.37 -2.81 -4.19
N GLY A 513 -12.71 -2.87 -4.38
CA GLY A 513 -13.65 -2.61 -3.28
C GLY A 513 -13.43 -1.22 -2.67
N ALA A 514 -13.69 -1.05 -1.37
CA ALA A 514 -13.45 0.20 -0.67
C ALA A 514 -12.68 0.02 0.67
N VAL A 515 -11.86 -1.02 0.77
CA VAL A 515 -10.96 -1.27 1.90
C VAL A 515 -9.50 -1.20 1.47
N ASN A 516 -8.60 -0.94 2.43
CA ASN A 516 -7.17 -0.86 2.15
C ASN A 516 -6.62 -2.20 1.61
N PRO A 517 -5.89 -2.22 0.47
CA PRO A 517 -5.61 -3.46 -0.27
C PRO A 517 -4.51 -4.33 0.33
N THR A 518 -3.73 -3.86 1.30
CA THR A 518 -2.47 -4.51 1.71
C THR A 518 -2.68 -5.92 2.27
N LEU A 519 -3.78 -6.18 2.98
CA LEU A 519 -4.06 -7.54 3.48
C LEU A 519 -4.39 -8.50 2.33
N THR A 520 -5.12 -8.04 1.32
CA THR A 520 -5.40 -8.83 0.11
C THR A 520 -4.13 -9.06 -0.72
N ILE A 521 -3.23 -8.07 -0.79
CA ILE A 521 -1.89 -8.26 -1.39
C ILE A 521 -1.13 -9.38 -0.66
N ALA A 522 -1.16 -9.39 0.67
CA ALA A 522 -0.49 -10.39 1.47
C ALA A 522 -1.10 -11.79 1.28
N ALA A 523 -2.43 -11.89 1.25
CA ALA A 523 -3.14 -13.16 0.99
C ALA A 523 -2.79 -13.71 -0.41
N LEU A 524 -2.81 -12.88 -1.44
CA LEU A 524 -2.42 -13.27 -2.80
C LEU A 524 -0.92 -13.60 -2.90
N ALA A 525 -0.05 -12.94 -2.15
CA ALA A 525 1.37 -13.26 -2.12
C ALA A 525 1.62 -14.68 -1.56
N LEU A 526 0.87 -15.07 -0.53
CA LEU A 526 0.93 -16.43 0.03
C LEU A 526 0.39 -17.47 -0.95
N LEU A 527 -0.72 -17.17 -1.64
CA LEU A 527 -1.26 -18.02 -2.72
C LEU A 527 -0.25 -18.16 -3.87
N ALA A 528 0.39 -17.07 -4.29
CA ALA A 528 1.43 -17.13 -5.32
C ALA A 528 2.63 -17.98 -4.89
N ALA A 529 3.04 -17.90 -3.63
CA ALA A 529 4.14 -18.69 -3.11
C ALA A 529 3.82 -20.19 -3.16
N ASP A 530 2.60 -20.59 -2.80
CA ASP A 530 2.15 -21.99 -2.93
C ASP A 530 2.14 -22.46 -4.39
N ALA A 531 1.68 -21.60 -5.31
CA ALA A 531 1.67 -21.91 -6.74
C ALA A 531 3.09 -22.06 -7.32
N VAL A 532 4.04 -21.22 -6.88
CA VAL A 532 5.46 -21.32 -7.27
C VAL A 532 6.07 -22.63 -6.75
N ASP A 533 5.85 -22.96 -5.46
CA ASP A 533 6.35 -24.21 -4.86
C ASP A 533 5.85 -25.44 -5.62
N GLU A 534 4.53 -25.50 -5.88
CA GLU A 534 3.94 -26.57 -6.67
C GLU A 534 4.55 -26.69 -8.09
N ALA A 535 4.84 -25.57 -8.74
CA ALA A 535 5.43 -25.56 -10.08
C ALA A 535 6.87 -26.08 -10.08
N LEU A 536 7.68 -25.67 -9.09
CA LEU A 536 9.06 -26.14 -8.93
C LEU A 536 9.13 -27.62 -8.59
N VAL A 537 8.26 -28.12 -7.70
CA VAL A 537 8.18 -29.54 -7.37
C VAL A 537 7.77 -30.40 -8.57
N ARG A 538 6.91 -29.92 -9.44
CA ARG A 538 6.50 -30.65 -10.66
C ARG A 538 7.61 -30.70 -11.74
N SER A 539 8.53 -29.74 -11.72
CA SER A 539 9.64 -29.65 -12.69
C SER A 539 10.83 -30.54 -12.33
N LEU A 540 10.91 -31.06 -11.10
CA LEU A 540 11.88 -32.05 -10.59
C LEU A 540 11.46 -33.47 -10.96
#